data_fe21b7cd74ba8da881b8d6a01714202f
#
_entry.id   fe21b7cd74ba8da881b8d6a01714202f
#
_cell.length_a   1.000
_cell.length_b   1.000
_cell.length_c   1.000
_cell.angle_alpha   90.00
_cell.angle_beta   90.00
_cell.angle_gamma   90.00
#
_symmetry.space_group_name_H-M   'P 1'
#
loop_
_entity.id
_entity.type
_entity.pdbx_description
1 polymer ?
#
loop_
_entity_poly.entity_id
_entity_poly.type
_entity_poly.pdbx_seq_one_letter_code
_entity_poly.pdbx_strand_id
1 'polypeptide(L)'
;MVHKHRLFFVIFNISIAVITMLSSCGNGNENPHPDISKVPEQQVEIVRLDQIIASANPGNYKQVFSDLTSKHPEIFEAYYTNFWGLSANDTSANYNLFDTLFVNTAGNKWMMQLQDTISKIYSDLDDVEEELAEAYRYYKYYFPDSSLPKLYTYTGPFVYQTLFNETTLGIELDMYMGQHFGYYGAYESNMPLYITFRFDRPFISLNVMRSL
;
A
#
# COMPACT_ATOMS: atom_id res chain seq x y z
N MET A 1 -59.98 -41.01 -6.86
CA MET A 1 -59.76 -40.27 -5.59
C MET A 1 -58.29 -40.26 -5.16
N VAL A 2 -57.52 -41.30 -5.36
CA VAL A 2 -56.13 -41.46 -4.94
C VAL A 2 -55.13 -40.44 -5.59
N HIS A 3 -55.36 -40.01 -6.81
CA HIS A 3 -54.46 -39.09 -7.54
C HIS A 3 -54.47 -37.66 -6.98
N LYS A 4 -55.60 -37.16 -6.47
CA LYS A 4 -55.72 -35.82 -5.90
C LYS A 4 -54.98 -35.73 -4.55
N HIS A 5 -54.94 -36.75 -3.74
CA HIS A 5 -54.21 -36.76 -2.46
C HIS A 5 -52.68 -36.80 -2.67
N ARG A 6 -52.20 -37.51 -3.69
CA ARG A 6 -50.76 -37.54 -4.00
C ARG A 6 -50.25 -36.17 -4.50
N LEU A 7 -51.02 -35.51 -5.34
CA LEU A 7 -50.68 -34.18 -5.84
C LEU A 7 -50.65 -33.14 -4.70
N PHE A 8 -51.65 -33.22 -3.79
CA PHE A 8 -51.69 -32.32 -2.62
C PHE A 8 -50.47 -32.53 -1.70
N PHE A 9 -50.07 -33.77 -1.44
CA PHE A 9 -48.88 -34.08 -0.64
C PHE A 9 -47.58 -33.59 -1.26
N VAL A 10 -47.41 -33.67 -2.58
CA VAL A 10 -46.23 -33.18 -3.29
C VAL A 10 -46.18 -31.66 -3.22
N ILE A 11 -47.28 -30.98 -3.47
CA ILE A 11 -47.35 -29.49 -3.42
C ILE A 11 -47.07 -29.01 -1.99
N PHE A 12 -47.61 -29.67 -0.97
CA PHE A 12 -47.40 -29.32 0.43
C PHE A 12 -45.93 -29.48 0.86
N ASN A 13 -45.27 -30.56 0.46
CA ASN A 13 -43.83 -30.74 0.75
C ASN A 13 -42.92 -29.74 0.00
N ILE A 14 -43.27 -29.41 -1.24
CA ILE A 14 -42.53 -28.37 -2.00
C ILE A 14 -42.69 -26.99 -1.34
N SER A 15 -43.89 -26.67 -0.87
CA SER A 15 -44.15 -25.40 -0.15
C SER A 15 -43.37 -25.30 1.16
N ILE A 16 -43.26 -26.40 1.94
CA ILE A 16 -42.45 -26.43 3.16
C ILE A 16 -40.95 -26.26 2.83
N ALA A 17 -40.45 -26.93 1.79
CA ALA A 17 -39.06 -26.81 1.37
C ALA A 17 -38.70 -25.38 0.91
N VAL A 18 -39.62 -24.71 0.22
CA VAL A 18 -39.43 -23.30 -0.20
C VAL A 18 -39.44 -22.35 1.00
N ILE A 19 -40.31 -22.58 1.99
CA ILE A 19 -40.38 -21.76 3.20
C ILE A 19 -39.10 -21.94 4.05
N THR A 20 -38.57 -23.16 4.16
CA THR A 20 -37.31 -23.36 4.89
C THR A 20 -36.10 -22.76 4.21
N MET A 21 -36.06 -22.70 2.87
CA MET A 21 -34.99 -22.01 2.13
C MET A 21 -35.04 -20.47 2.30
N LEU A 22 -36.23 -19.90 2.44
CA LEU A 22 -36.40 -18.46 2.66
C LEU A 22 -36.06 -18.03 4.08
N SER A 23 -36.11 -18.94 5.05
CA SER A 23 -35.75 -18.67 6.46
C SER A 23 -34.23 -18.76 6.71
N SER A 24 -33.44 -19.16 5.73
CA SER A 24 -31.98 -19.28 5.83
C SER A 24 -31.24 -17.95 5.68
N CYS A 25 -31.92 -16.85 5.30
CA CYS A 25 -31.38 -15.52 5.49
C CYS A 25 -31.52 -15.15 6.98
N GLY A 26 -30.55 -15.54 7.77
CA GLY A 26 -30.47 -15.16 9.19
C GLY A 26 -30.58 -13.64 9.32
N ASN A 27 -31.29 -13.17 10.31
CA ASN A 27 -31.23 -11.78 10.79
C ASN A 27 -29.81 -11.50 11.28
N GLY A 28 -28.90 -11.23 10.34
CA GLY A 28 -27.53 -10.81 10.64
C GLY A 28 -27.52 -9.37 11.13
N ASN A 29 -28.06 -9.13 12.32
CA ASN A 29 -27.67 -7.98 13.14
C ASN A 29 -26.34 -8.26 13.88
N GLU A 30 -25.58 -9.24 13.45
CA GLU A 30 -24.23 -9.40 13.93
C GLU A 30 -23.37 -8.34 13.20
N ASN A 31 -22.83 -7.41 13.97
CA ASN A 31 -21.81 -6.51 13.47
C ASN A 31 -20.72 -7.39 12.80
N PRO A 32 -20.53 -7.28 11.47
CA PRO A 32 -19.61 -8.18 10.77
C PRO A 32 -18.15 -7.99 11.23
N HIS A 33 -17.91 -6.97 12.04
CA HIS A 33 -16.59 -6.66 12.58
C HIS A 33 -16.47 -7.13 14.03
N PRO A 34 -15.35 -7.75 14.40
CA PRO A 34 -15.09 -8.14 15.77
C PRO A 34 -14.99 -6.90 16.68
N ASP A 35 -15.30 -7.10 17.96
CA ASP A 35 -15.09 -6.07 18.98
C ASP A 35 -13.59 -5.93 19.29
N ILE A 36 -12.99 -4.86 18.77
CA ILE A 36 -11.59 -4.54 19.00
C ILE A 36 -11.36 -3.58 20.19
N SER A 37 -12.39 -3.30 21.00
CA SER A 37 -12.29 -2.35 22.13
C SER A 37 -11.19 -2.71 23.13
N LYS A 38 -10.85 -4.01 23.24
CA LYS A 38 -9.81 -4.53 24.13
C LYS A 38 -8.43 -4.62 23.47
N VAL A 39 -8.34 -4.40 22.17
CA VAL A 39 -7.07 -4.38 21.46
C VAL A 39 -6.44 -3.01 21.67
N PRO A 40 -5.19 -2.94 22.15
CA PRO A 40 -4.51 -1.65 22.33
C PRO A 40 -4.48 -0.84 21.04
N GLU A 41 -4.56 0.47 21.19
CA GLU A 41 -4.36 1.39 20.08
C GLU A 41 -2.97 1.17 19.47
N GLN A 42 -2.94 1.17 18.15
CA GLN A 42 -1.69 1.07 17.39
C GLN A 42 -1.28 2.48 16.95
N GLN A 43 -0.03 2.81 17.16
CA GLN A 43 0.55 4.02 16.58
C GLN A 43 1.24 3.64 15.28
N VAL A 44 0.91 4.34 14.22
CA VAL A 44 1.54 4.20 12.92
C VAL A 44 2.33 5.46 12.62
N GLU A 45 3.57 5.26 12.23
CA GLU A 45 4.45 6.33 11.75
C GLU A 45 5.01 5.90 10.40
N ILE A 46 4.85 6.74 9.40
CA ILE A 46 5.38 6.50 8.06
C ILE A 46 6.61 7.37 7.84
N VAL A 47 7.76 6.74 7.70
CA VAL A 47 9.01 7.45 7.42
C VAL A 47 9.02 7.94 5.97
N ARG A 48 9.06 9.25 5.78
CA ARG A 48 8.94 9.93 4.48
C ARG A 48 10.28 10.00 3.74
N LEU A 49 10.74 8.84 3.20
CA LEU A 49 11.99 8.84 2.43
C LEU A 49 11.87 9.65 1.13
N ASP A 50 10.67 9.71 0.54
CA ASP A 50 10.37 10.58 -0.60
C ASP A 50 10.72 12.04 -0.33
N GLN A 51 10.37 12.56 0.85
CA GLN A 51 10.68 13.93 1.27
C GLN A 51 12.15 14.10 1.63
N ILE A 52 12.74 13.11 2.31
CA ILE A 52 14.17 13.14 2.65
C ILE A 52 15.01 13.26 1.38
N ILE A 53 14.70 12.45 0.36
CA ILE A 53 15.41 12.48 -0.91
C ILE A 53 15.12 13.77 -1.68
N ALA A 54 13.86 14.23 -1.71
CA ALA A 54 13.50 15.48 -2.36
C ALA A 54 14.21 16.70 -1.76
N SER A 55 14.69 16.62 -0.51
CA SER A 55 15.48 17.64 0.16
C SER A 55 16.95 17.68 -0.29
N ALA A 56 17.42 16.66 -1.01
CA ALA A 56 18.81 16.58 -1.46
C ALA A 56 19.12 17.63 -2.51
N ASN A 57 20.27 18.26 -2.34
CA ASN A 57 20.80 19.29 -3.24
C ASN A 57 22.34 19.22 -3.27
N PRO A 58 23.03 19.96 -4.17
CA PRO A 58 24.48 19.90 -4.30
C PRO A 58 25.27 20.17 -3.01
N GLY A 59 24.64 20.85 -2.03
CA GLY A 59 25.30 21.19 -0.76
C GLY A 59 25.16 20.13 0.32
N ASN A 60 24.14 19.25 0.24
CA ASN A 60 23.82 18.31 1.32
C ASN A 60 23.68 16.84 0.90
N TYR A 61 23.72 16.51 -0.39
CA TYR A 61 23.38 15.16 -0.87
C TYR A 61 24.22 14.04 -0.23
N LYS A 62 25.48 14.29 0.09
CA LYS A 62 26.33 13.30 0.76
C LYS A 62 25.84 12.98 2.17
N GLN A 63 25.35 13.99 2.87
CA GLN A 63 24.75 13.79 4.19
C GLN A 63 23.42 13.03 4.07
N VAL A 64 22.56 13.40 3.12
CA VAL A 64 21.30 12.68 2.85
C VAL A 64 21.57 11.22 2.53
N PHE A 65 22.53 10.92 1.67
CA PHE A 65 22.93 9.56 1.35
C PHE A 65 23.45 8.79 2.59
N SER A 66 24.32 9.42 3.38
CA SER A 66 24.85 8.84 4.61
C SER A 66 23.73 8.53 5.62
N ASP A 67 22.76 9.43 5.75
CA ASP A 67 21.60 9.24 6.62
C ASP A 67 20.71 8.09 6.15
N LEU A 68 20.44 7.99 4.84
CA LEU A 68 19.68 6.87 4.27
C LEU A 68 20.34 5.51 4.59
N THR A 69 21.63 5.41 4.35
CA THR A 69 22.37 4.14 4.55
C THR A 69 22.52 3.77 6.02
N SER A 70 22.67 4.74 6.91
CA SER A 70 22.93 4.50 8.34
C SER A 70 21.66 4.38 9.19
N LYS A 71 20.62 5.16 8.87
CA LYS A 71 19.37 5.20 9.65
C LYS A 71 18.29 4.27 9.11
N HIS A 72 18.37 3.91 7.82
CA HIS A 72 17.37 3.13 7.12
C HIS A 72 17.99 2.03 6.25
N PRO A 73 18.89 1.19 6.79
CA PRO A 73 19.66 0.21 6.02
C PRO A 73 18.76 -0.83 5.34
N GLU A 74 17.67 -1.26 5.99
CA GLU A 74 16.80 -2.32 5.46
C GLU A 74 16.09 -1.86 4.18
N ILE A 75 15.50 -0.66 4.20
CA ILE A 75 14.82 -0.12 3.00
C ILE A 75 15.84 0.31 1.96
N PHE A 76 17.03 0.79 2.37
CA PHE A 76 18.09 1.13 1.44
C PHE A 76 18.52 -0.09 0.63
N GLU A 77 18.77 -1.22 1.26
CA GLU A 77 19.12 -2.46 0.58
C GLU A 77 17.96 -2.97 -0.28
N ALA A 78 16.75 -3.03 0.26
CA ALA A 78 15.60 -3.58 -0.44
C ALA A 78 15.22 -2.78 -1.70
N TYR A 79 15.37 -1.47 -1.67
CA TYR A 79 14.92 -0.60 -2.76
C TYR A 79 16.07 0.02 -3.54
N TYR A 80 16.92 0.83 -2.90
CA TYR A 80 17.94 1.61 -3.61
C TYR A 80 19.02 0.75 -4.24
N THR A 81 19.41 -0.35 -3.58
CA THR A 81 20.39 -1.28 -4.15
C THR A 81 19.78 -2.05 -5.32
N ASN A 82 18.60 -2.61 -5.16
CA ASN A 82 18.02 -3.49 -6.17
C ASN A 82 17.50 -2.75 -7.41
N PHE A 83 16.95 -1.54 -7.24
CA PHE A 83 16.37 -0.79 -8.37
C PHE A 83 17.29 0.26 -8.97
N TRP A 84 18.10 0.91 -8.13
CA TRP A 84 18.93 2.02 -8.56
C TRP A 84 20.41 1.67 -8.66
N GLY A 85 20.80 0.45 -8.29
CA GLY A 85 22.18 -0.02 -8.34
C GLY A 85 23.11 0.65 -7.33
N LEU A 86 22.55 1.30 -6.29
CA LEU A 86 23.34 1.87 -5.19
C LEU A 86 23.81 0.73 -4.28
N SER A 87 25.02 0.86 -3.74
CA SER A 87 25.59 -0.15 -2.84
C SER A 87 26.10 0.49 -1.56
N ALA A 88 25.72 -0.05 -0.40
CA ALA A 88 26.22 0.46 0.88
C ALA A 88 27.76 0.37 1.03
N ASN A 89 28.42 -0.46 0.21
CA ASN A 89 29.86 -0.77 0.33
C ASN A 89 30.76 0.07 -0.60
N ASP A 90 30.22 0.80 -1.58
CA ASP A 90 30.99 1.65 -2.49
C ASP A 90 30.56 3.12 -2.43
N THR A 91 31.04 3.79 -1.40
CA THR A 91 30.62 5.16 -1.08
C THR A 91 30.95 6.18 -2.21
N SER A 92 32.06 6.00 -2.92
CA SER A 92 32.49 6.98 -3.95
C SER A 92 31.67 6.87 -5.23
N ALA A 93 31.45 5.66 -5.74
CA ALA A 93 30.60 5.43 -6.91
C ALA A 93 29.13 5.82 -6.60
N ASN A 94 28.68 5.53 -5.39
CA ASN A 94 27.32 5.82 -4.95
C ASN A 94 27.03 7.33 -4.84
N TYR A 95 27.95 8.13 -4.34
CA TYR A 95 27.73 9.58 -4.31
C TYR A 95 27.52 10.16 -5.71
N ASN A 96 28.29 9.71 -6.69
CA ASN A 96 28.12 10.15 -8.07
C ASN A 96 26.80 9.68 -8.68
N LEU A 97 26.42 8.42 -8.42
CA LEU A 97 25.16 7.87 -8.92
C LEU A 97 23.96 8.53 -8.23
N PHE A 98 24.00 8.70 -6.91
CA PHE A 98 22.96 9.38 -6.15
C PHE A 98 22.80 10.85 -6.60
N ASP A 99 23.91 11.57 -6.80
CA ASP A 99 23.91 12.93 -7.35
C ASP A 99 23.23 12.95 -8.73
N THR A 100 23.61 12.04 -9.61
CA THR A 100 23.05 11.96 -10.97
C THR A 100 21.55 11.64 -10.97
N LEU A 101 21.10 10.73 -10.10
CA LEU A 101 19.72 10.27 -10.08
C LEU A 101 18.77 11.27 -9.38
N PHE A 102 19.20 11.87 -8.28
CA PHE A 102 18.31 12.58 -7.37
C PHE A 102 18.65 14.07 -7.16
N VAL A 103 19.84 14.51 -7.47
CA VAL A 103 20.31 15.88 -7.19
C VAL A 103 20.56 16.65 -8.47
N ASN A 104 21.48 16.17 -9.31
CA ASN A 104 21.90 16.85 -10.53
C ASN A 104 21.03 16.44 -11.72
N THR A 105 19.75 16.68 -11.58
CA THR A 105 18.72 16.21 -12.50
C THR A 105 18.59 17.09 -13.76
N ALA A 106 19.60 17.89 -14.12
CA ALA A 106 19.58 18.72 -15.34
C ALA A 106 19.23 17.90 -16.61
N GLY A 107 19.52 16.58 -16.61
CA GLY A 107 19.11 15.63 -17.63
C GLY A 107 17.76 14.91 -17.33
N ASN A 108 17.21 15.01 -16.13
CA ASN A 108 16.06 14.24 -15.71
C ASN A 108 14.90 15.11 -15.19
N LYS A 109 14.47 16.04 -16.04
CA LYS A 109 13.38 16.98 -15.69
C LYS A 109 12.09 16.30 -15.26
N TRP A 110 11.80 15.13 -15.80
CA TRP A 110 10.57 14.42 -15.48
C TRP A 110 10.59 13.90 -14.03
N MET A 111 11.72 13.41 -13.53
CA MET A 111 11.86 12.96 -12.14
C MET A 111 11.67 14.12 -11.15
N MET A 112 12.22 15.32 -11.47
CA MET A 112 11.99 16.51 -10.65
C MET A 112 10.51 16.91 -10.63
N GLN A 113 9.87 16.92 -11.80
CA GLN A 113 8.43 17.23 -11.90
C GLN A 113 7.58 16.22 -11.17
N LEU A 114 7.94 14.93 -11.25
CA LEU A 114 7.28 13.86 -10.52
C LEU A 114 7.41 14.06 -9.02
N GLN A 115 8.62 14.25 -8.51
CA GLN A 115 8.86 14.52 -7.08
C GLN A 115 8.14 15.76 -6.57
N ASP A 116 8.15 16.85 -7.32
CA ASP A 116 7.40 18.08 -6.98
C ASP A 116 5.88 17.82 -6.94
N THR A 117 5.38 17.03 -7.88
CA THR A 117 3.97 16.67 -7.93
C THR A 117 3.58 15.77 -6.75
N ILE A 118 4.39 14.76 -6.44
CA ILE A 118 4.19 13.87 -5.29
C ILE A 118 4.21 14.65 -3.99
N SER A 119 5.17 15.54 -3.80
CA SER A 119 5.29 16.37 -2.60
C SER A 119 4.09 17.28 -2.38
N LYS A 120 3.42 17.72 -3.45
CA LYS A 120 2.18 18.52 -3.37
C LYS A 120 0.96 17.68 -3.05
N ILE A 121 0.82 16.49 -3.67
CA ILE A 121 -0.33 15.59 -3.46
C ILE A 121 -0.24 14.92 -2.09
N TYR A 122 0.98 14.55 -1.71
CA TYR A 122 1.28 13.85 -0.46
C TYR A 122 2.07 14.74 0.51
N SER A 123 1.57 15.98 0.76
CA SER A 123 2.15 16.88 1.75
C SER A 123 2.18 16.26 3.15
N ASP A 124 1.15 15.49 3.47
CA ASP A 124 1.00 14.66 4.66
C ASP A 124 0.38 13.30 4.31
N LEU A 125 0.37 12.39 5.29
CA LEU A 125 -0.24 11.08 5.22
C LEU A 125 -1.05 10.76 6.49
N ASP A 126 -1.52 11.78 7.20
CA ASP A 126 -2.22 11.64 8.48
C ASP A 126 -3.45 10.73 8.36
N ASP A 127 -4.22 10.87 7.29
CA ASP A 127 -5.36 10.00 6.98
C ASP A 127 -4.97 8.53 6.75
N VAL A 128 -3.85 8.30 6.06
CA VAL A 128 -3.33 6.95 5.81
C VAL A 128 -2.81 6.31 7.11
N GLU A 129 -2.14 7.10 7.96
CA GLU A 129 -1.67 6.64 9.27
C GLU A 129 -2.84 6.30 10.20
N GLU A 130 -3.91 7.11 10.20
CA GLU A 130 -5.13 6.86 10.97
C GLU A 130 -5.85 5.58 10.50
N GLU A 131 -6.05 5.42 9.19
CA GLU A 131 -6.65 4.20 8.61
C GLU A 131 -5.82 2.95 8.93
N LEU A 132 -4.50 3.04 8.83
CA LEU A 132 -3.61 1.92 9.15
C LEU A 132 -3.58 1.62 10.65
N ALA A 133 -3.66 2.62 11.51
CA ALA A 133 -3.75 2.42 12.96
C ALA A 133 -4.99 1.59 13.32
N GLU A 134 -6.15 1.89 12.72
CA GLU A 134 -7.37 1.09 12.92
C GLU A 134 -7.22 -0.31 12.31
N ALA A 135 -6.74 -0.41 11.06
CA ALA A 135 -6.55 -1.69 10.38
C ALA A 135 -5.58 -2.61 11.13
N TYR A 136 -4.52 -2.05 11.71
CA TYR A 136 -3.57 -2.80 12.54
C TYR A 136 -4.18 -3.30 13.85
N ARG A 137 -5.18 -2.61 14.42
CA ARG A 137 -5.93 -3.15 15.58
C ARG A 137 -6.72 -4.39 15.19
N TYR A 138 -7.39 -4.40 14.03
CA TYR A 138 -8.04 -5.60 13.51
C TYR A 138 -7.03 -6.72 13.23
N TYR A 139 -5.90 -6.39 12.63
CA TYR A 139 -4.84 -7.37 12.38
C TYR A 139 -4.32 -7.99 13.68
N LYS A 140 -4.07 -7.18 14.71
CA LYS A 140 -3.64 -7.64 16.04
C LYS A 140 -4.72 -8.44 16.79
N TYR A 141 -5.98 -8.19 16.51
CA TYR A 141 -7.07 -9.03 17.05
C TYR A 141 -6.96 -10.46 16.55
N TYR A 142 -6.70 -10.65 15.25
CA TYR A 142 -6.58 -11.99 14.65
C TYR A 142 -5.18 -12.60 14.82
N PHE A 143 -4.15 -11.80 14.89
CA PHE A 143 -2.74 -12.18 14.96
C PHE A 143 -2.01 -11.46 16.10
N PRO A 144 -2.32 -11.74 17.37
CA PRO A 144 -1.82 -10.97 18.51
C PRO A 144 -0.30 -10.96 18.63
N ASP A 145 0.36 -12.05 18.26
CA ASP A 145 1.82 -12.22 18.38
C ASP A 145 2.60 -11.74 17.13
N SER A 146 1.92 -11.29 16.09
CA SER A 146 2.57 -10.79 14.87
C SER A 146 3.36 -9.50 15.14
N SER A 147 4.47 -9.30 14.47
CA SER A 147 5.13 -8.00 14.37
C SER A 147 4.51 -7.18 13.24
N LEU A 148 4.47 -5.86 13.41
CA LEU A 148 4.09 -4.94 12.33
C LEU A 148 5.37 -4.38 11.69
N PRO A 149 5.42 -4.26 10.36
CA PRO A 149 6.59 -3.73 9.69
C PRO A 149 6.73 -2.22 9.93
N LYS A 150 7.95 -1.74 9.86
CA LYS A 150 8.23 -0.30 9.78
C LYS A 150 7.86 0.20 8.38
N LEU A 151 7.10 1.29 8.33
CA LEU A 151 6.56 1.83 7.08
C LEU A 151 7.46 2.95 6.53
N TYR A 152 7.62 2.94 5.23
CA TYR A 152 8.38 3.94 4.49
C TYR A 152 7.64 4.35 3.23
N THR A 153 7.74 5.63 2.85
CA THR A 153 7.37 6.06 1.50
C THR A 153 8.60 6.30 0.65
N TYR A 154 8.47 6.08 -0.64
CA TYR A 154 9.50 6.40 -1.62
C TYR A 154 8.89 6.76 -2.97
N THR A 155 9.70 7.34 -3.87
CA THR A 155 9.35 7.60 -5.26
C THR A 155 10.16 6.68 -6.13
N GLY A 156 9.51 5.95 -7.01
CA GLY A 156 10.13 4.93 -7.83
C GLY A 156 9.88 5.07 -9.32
N PRO A 157 10.17 4.03 -10.07
CA PRO A 157 9.95 3.97 -11.52
C PRO A 157 8.59 3.39 -11.90
N PHE A 158 7.54 3.55 -11.11
CA PHE A 158 6.19 3.01 -11.33
C PHE A 158 6.15 1.48 -11.46
N VAL A 159 6.84 0.76 -10.56
CA VAL A 159 6.97 -0.70 -10.67
C VAL A 159 6.15 -1.44 -9.61
N TYR A 160 6.20 -1.01 -8.36
CA TYR A 160 5.58 -1.70 -7.25
C TYR A 160 4.73 -0.77 -6.41
N GLN A 161 3.50 -1.17 -6.09
CA GLN A 161 2.65 -0.44 -5.15
C GLN A 161 3.21 -0.54 -3.73
N THR A 162 3.72 -1.71 -3.36
CA THR A 162 4.37 -1.97 -2.08
C THR A 162 5.59 -2.85 -2.27
N LEU A 163 6.62 -2.62 -1.46
CA LEU A 163 7.80 -3.47 -1.35
C LEU A 163 7.89 -3.95 0.08
N PHE A 164 7.83 -5.25 0.30
CA PHE A 164 7.78 -5.86 1.62
C PHE A 164 8.95 -6.80 1.87
N ASN A 165 9.51 -6.72 3.06
CA ASN A 165 10.35 -7.75 3.67
C ASN A 165 9.88 -7.99 5.11
N GLU A 166 10.49 -8.94 5.84
CA GLU A 166 10.04 -9.38 7.16
C GLU A 166 9.83 -8.25 8.19
N THR A 167 10.52 -7.13 8.07
CA THR A 167 10.52 -6.04 9.07
C THR A 167 10.13 -4.67 8.50
N THR A 168 10.05 -4.55 7.18
CA THR A 168 9.96 -3.26 6.48
C THR A 168 8.97 -3.34 5.33
N LEU A 169 8.14 -2.33 5.20
CA LEU A 169 7.24 -2.15 4.06
C LEU A 169 7.40 -0.76 3.47
N GLY A 170 7.78 -0.72 2.21
CA GLY A 170 7.87 0.50 1.42
C GLY A 170 6.62 0.73 0.57
N ILE A 171 6.17 1.97 0.49
CA ILE A 171 5.01 2.44 -0.27
C ILE A 171 5.53 3.32 -1.40
N GLU A 172 5.36 2.91 -2.64
CA GLU A 172 5.76 3.68 -3.83
C GLU A 172 4.68 4.71 -4.18
N LEU A 173 4.85 5.98 -3.78
CA LEU A 173 3.81 7.00 -3.88
C LEU A 173 3.40 7.35 -5.31
N ASP A 174 4.31 7.24 -6.26
CA ASP A 174 4.00 7.46 -7.67
C ASP A 174 3.03 6.42 -8.25
N MET A 175 2.86 5.28 -7.59
CA MET A 175 1.84 4.28 -7.92
C MET A 175 0.43 4.64 -7.42
N TYR A 176 0.25 5.78 -6.75
CA TYR A 176 -1.04 6.19 -6.16
C TYR A 176 -1.46 7.61 -6.55
N MET A 177 -1.01 8.09 -7.70
CA MET A 177 -1.25 9.45 -8.18
C MET A 177 -2.65 9.66 -8.81
N GLY A 178 -3.53 8.68 -8.69
CA GLY A 178 -4.85 8.65 -9.33
C GLY A 178 -4.86 7.91 -10.66
N GLN A 179 -5.93 7.18 -10.92
CA GLN A 179 -6.05 6.30 -12.09
C GLN A 179 -5.81 6.98 -13.45
N HIS A 180 -5.95 8.29 -13.53
CA HIS A 180 -5.78 9.07 -14.78
C HIS A 180 -4.48 9.87 -14.80
N PHE A 181 -3.54 9.56 -13.92
CA PHE A 181 -2.27 10.26 -13.89
C PHE A 181 -1.50 10.05 -15.20
N GLY A 182 -1.18 11.15 -15.88
CA GLY A 182 -0.71 11.13 -17.28
C GLY A 182 0.58 10.33 -17.53
N TYR A 183 1.40 10.12 -16.49
CA TYR A 183 2.60 9.28 -16.61
C TYR A 183 2.30 7.78 -16.74
N TYR A 184 1.16 7.33 -16.25
CA TYR A 184 0.75 5.92 -16.45
C TYR A 184 0.47 5.61 -17.91
N GLY A 185 0.06 6.59 -18.72
CA GLY A 185 -0.20 6.41 -20.15
C GLY A 185 0.99 5.91 -20.96
N ALA A 186 2.22 6.20 -20.52
CA ALA A 186 3.41 5.62 -21.15
C ALA A 186 3.56 4.11 -20.88
N TYR A 187 2.94 3.61 -19.80
CA TYR A 187 2.93 2.21 -19.38
C TYR A 187 1.58 1.53 -19.65
N GLU A 188 0.52 2.33 -19.87
CA GLU A 188 -0.88 1.89 -20.00
C GLU A 188 -1.18 1.02 -21.23
N SER A 189 -0.33 1.01 -22.25
CA SER A 189 -0.57 0.18 -23.42
C SER A 189 -0.77 -1.31 -23.06
N ASN A 190 -0.48 -1.71 -21.81
CA ASN A 190 -0.59 -3.07 -21.32
C ASN A 190 -1.20 -3.23 -19.93
N MET A 191 -1.63 -2.15 -19.22
CA MET A 191 -2.24 -2.27 -17.91
C MET A 191 -3.78 -2.19 -18.01
N PRO A 192 -4.50 -3.28 -17.67
CA PRO A 192 -5.96 -3.25 -17.64
C PRO A 192 -6.50 -2.27 -16.59
N LEU A 193 -7.65 -1.64 -16.87
CA LEU A 193 -8.31 -0.68 -15.97
C LEU A 193 -8.55 -1.23 -14.55
N TYR A 194 -8.80 -2.54 -14.39
CA TYR A 194 -8.99 -3.14 -13.07
C TYR A 194 -7.72 -3.15 -12.21
N ILE A 195 -6.55 -2.89 -12.81
CA ILE A 195 -5.29 -2.66 -12.11
C ILE A 195 -5.14 -1.18 -11.77
N THR A 196 -5.26 -0.31 -12.79
CA THR A 196 -4.98 1.12 -12.65
C THR A 196 -6.00 1.86 -11.78
N PHE A 197 -7.23 1.37 -11.65
CA PHE A 197 -8.20 1.99 -10.75
C PHE A 197 -7.76 1.97 -9.27
N ARG A 198 -6.83 1.08 -8.91
CA ARG A 198 -6.24 1.00 -7.57
C ARG A 198 -5.03 1.91 -7.36
N PHE A 199 -4.63 2.65 -8.38
CA PHE A 199 -3.53 3.60 -8.32
C PHE A 199 -4.02 4.95 -7.78
N ASP A 200 -4.71 4.90 -6.63
CA ASP A 200 -5.27 6.07 -6.00
C ASP A 200 -5.06 6.02 -4.48
N ARG A 201 -4.98 7.19 -3.84
CA ARG A 201 -4.68 7.36 -2.42
C ARG A 201 -5.47 6.44 -1.49
N PRO A 202 -6.80 6.23 -1.65
CA PRO A 202 -7.59 5.35 -0.79
C PRO A 202 -7.17 3.87 -0.82
N PHE A 203 -6.34 3.47 -1.77
CA PHE A 203 -5.85 2.10 -1.85
C PHE A 203 -4.50 1.86 -1.16
N ILE A 204 -3.87 2.90 -0.62
CA ILE A 204 -2.58 2.78 0.08
C ILE A 204 -2.74 1.83 1.27
N SER A 205 -3.63 2.14 2.20
CA SER A 205 -3.87 1.34 3.42
C SER A 205 -4.29 -0.08 3.09
N LEU A 206 -5.15 -0.26 2.08
CA LEU A 206 -5.57 -1.58 1.61
C LEU A 206 -4.39 -2.41 1.09
N ASN A 207 -3.51 -1.82 0.30
CA ASN A 207 -2.37 -2.53 -0.27
C ASN A 207 -1.29 -2.82 0.79
N VAL A 208 -1.08 -1.95 1.76
CA VAL A 208 -0.26 -2.23 2.94
C VAL A 208 -0.79 -3.46 3.67
N MET A 209 -2.07 -3.49 4.00
CA MET A 209 -2.69 -4.62 4.70
C MET A 209 -2.66 -5.94 3.91
N ARG A 210 -2.72 -5.87 2.59
CA ARG A 210 -2.59 -7.06 1.72
C ARG A 210 -1.19 -7.64 1.66
N SER A 211 -0.20 -6.85 2.03
CA SER A 211 1.22 -7.26 2.02
C SER A 211 1.63 -7.95 3.33
N LEU A 212 0.81 -7.87 4.38
CA LEU A 212 0.98 -8.56 5.66
C LEU A 212 0.45 -9.99 5.60
#